data_86ccadbf0cfde145318c1e64a36f3a18
#
_entry.id   86ccadbf0cfde145318c1e64a36f3a18
#
_cell.length_a   1.000
_cell.length_b   1.000
_cell.length_c   1.000
_cell.angle_alpha   90.00
_cell.angle_beta   90.00
_cell.angle_gamma   90.00
#
_symmetry.space_group_name_H-M   'P 1'
#
loop_
_entity.id
_entity.type
_entity.pdbx_description
1 polymer ?
#
loop_
_entity_poly.entity_id
_entity_poly.type
_entity_poly.pdbx_seq_one_letter_code
_entity_poly.pdbx_strand_id
1 'polypeptide(L)'
;YAARAVLPSMIARGEGYLLNTASAAGLLTQIGSLSYSITKAAAVSLAEWLSISHHHQGIGVSVLCPQAVRTKIIENSPDGLQGGLDGGAAGGDGVIEPEEVAQMCLDAVRDGRFLVLPHPEVATYVERKATDRDRWLAGMRRFQTALYPDGPLPGDAIAP
;
A
#
# COMPACT_ATOMS: atom_id res chain seq x y z
N TYR A 1 1.94 -2.13 17.20
CA TYR A 1 2.24 -2.89 18.45
C TYR A 1 3.28 -3.99 18.20
N ALA A 2 3.20 -4.78 17.11
CA ALA A 2 4.14 -5.88 16.82
C ALA A 2 5.61 -5.42 16.79
N ALA A 3 5.94 -4.41 15.98
CA ALA A 3 7.32 -3.89 15.90
C ALA A 3 7.87 -3.49 17.28
N ARG A 4 7.05 -2.80 18.10
CA ARG A 4 7.46 -2.41 19.46
C ARG A 4 7.78 -3.61 20.36
N ALA A 5 7.07 -4.72 20.17
CA ALA A 5 7.26 -5.92 20.98
C ALA A 5 8.53 -6.69 20.61
N VAL A 6 8.88 -6.75 19.31
CA VAL A 6 9.99 -7.60 18.84
C VAL A 6 11.31 -6.84 18.64
N LEU A 7 11.24 -5.55 18.38
CA LEU A 7 12.41 -4.72 18.03
C LEU A 7 13.51 -4.72 19.13
N PRO A 8 13.20 -4.61 20.44
CA PRO A 8 14.25 -4.63 21.46
C PRO A 8 15.09 -5.91 21.45
N SER A 9 14.45 -7.08 21.26
CA SER A 9 15.16 -8.35 21.20
C SER A 9 15.96 -8.53 19.91
N MET A 10 15.48 -7.98 18.78
CA MET A 10 16.21 -7.96 17.51
C MET A 10 17.45 -7.09 17.62
N ILE A 11 17.33 -5.89 18.17
CA ILE A 11 18.46 -4.97 18.39
C ILE A 11 19.52 -5.62 19.32
N ALA A 12 19.08 -6.27 20.40
CA ALA A 12 20.00 -6.93 21.33
C ALA A 12 20.81 -8.06 20.69
N ARG A 13 20.25 -8.74 19.66
CA ARG A 13 20.95 -9.78 18.88
C ARG A 13 21.83 -9.21 17.77
N GLY A 14 21.60 -7.96 17.36
CA GLY A 14 22.21 -7.37 16.19
C GLY A 14 21.63 -7.86 14.87
N GLU A 15 20.49 -8.54 14.88
CA GLU A 15 19.82 -9.02 13.66
C GLU A 15 18.29 -9.09 13.83
N GLY A 16 17.59 -8.80 12.75
CA GLY A 16 16.15 -8.94 12.68
C GLY A 16 15.60 -8.44 11.35
N TYR A 17 14.39 -8.87 11.03
CA TYR A 17 13.71 -8.41 9.83
C TYR A 17 12.23 -8.13 10.08
N LEU A 18 11.76 -6.99 9.59
CA LEU A 18 10.37 -6.56 9.69
C LEU A 18 9.79 -6.39 8.28
N LEU A 19 8.77 -7.14 7.95
CA LEU A 19 7.99 -6.95 6.73
C LEU A 19 6.61 -6.42 7.11
N ASN A 20 6.30 -5.22 6.63
CA ASN A 20 5.04 -4.53 6.90
C ASN A 20 4.13 -4.60 5.67
N THR A 21 2.87 -4.98 5.84
CA THR A 21 1.88 -4.95 4.77
C THR A 21 1.14 -3.62 4.76
N ALA A 22 1.49 -2.76 3.80
CA ALA A 22 0.78 -1.51 3.51
C ALA A 22 -0.21 -1.71 2.33
N SER A 23 -0.15 -0.86 1.33
CA SER A 23 -0.92 -0.90 0.08
C SER A 23 -0.39 0.16 -0.87
N ALA A 24 -0.62 0.02 -2.17
CA ALA A 24 -0.47 1.10 -3.15
C ALA A 24 -1.29 2.34 -2.76
N ALA A 25 -2.41 2.17 -2.05
CA ALA A 25 -3.20 3.27 -1.49
C ALA A 25 -2.41 4.16 -0.52
N GLY A 26 -1.42 3.62 0.18
CA GLY A 26 -0.53 4.39 1.05
C GLY A 26 0.46 5.28 0.29
N LEU A 27 0.77 4.92 -0.96
CA LEU A 27 1.65 5.66 -1.84
C LEU A 27 0.89 6.65 -2.74
N LEU A 28 -0.27 6.24 -3.26
CA LEU A 28 -0.98 6.93 -4.33
C LEU A 28 -2.23 7.67 -3.88
N THR A 29 -2.80 7.30 -2.72
CA THR A 29 -4.13 7.69 -2.25
C THR A 29 -5.23 7.02 -3.10
N GLN A 30 -6.05 6.17 -2.49
CA GLN A 30 -7.12 5.48 -3.18
C GLN A 30 -8.39 6.33 -3.22
N ILE A 31 -8.99 6.46 -4.40
CA ILE A 31 -10.31 7.06 -4.59
C ILE A 31 -11.33 6.22 -3.82
N GLY A 32 -12.24 6.87 -3.09
CA GLY A 32 -13.31 6.22 -2.35
C GLY A 32 -12.88 5.57 -1.02
N SER A 33 -11.64 5.78 -0.55
CA SER A 33 -11.12 5.11 0.66
C SER A 33 -10.16 5.98 1.46
N LEU A 34 -10.68 7.09 2.02
CA LEU A 34 -9.87 8.07 2.76
C LEU A 34 -9.18 7.45 3.99
N SER A 35 -9.95 6.85 4.89
CA SER A 35 -9.42 6.26 6.13
C SER A 35 -8.42 5.12 5.87
N TYR A 36 -8.69 4.30 4.86
CA TYR A 36 -7.76 3.27 4.41
C TYR A 36 -6.45 3.87 3.89
N SER A 37 -6.53 4.87 3.02
CA SER A 37 -5.35 5.56 2.47
C SER A 37 -4.49 6.18 3.58
N ILE A 38 -5.12 6.84 4.58
CA ILE A 38 -4.41 7.41 5.73
C ILE A 38 -3.69 6.31 6.53
N THR A 39 -4.38 5.22 6.85
CA THR A 39 -3.78 4.13 7.64
C THR A 39 -2.63 3.44 6.89
N LYS A 40 -2.76 3.27 5.57
CA LYS A 40 -1.72 2.64 4.75
C LYS A 40 -0.53 3.58 4.49
N ALA A 41 -0.75 4.89 4.38
CA ALA A 41 0.33 5.88 4.35
C ALA A 41 1.12 5.89 5.68
N ALA A 42 0.42 5.80 6.82
CA ALA A 42 1.06 5.67 8.13
C ALA A 42 1.90 4.39 8.23
N ALA A 43 1.44 3.27 7.66
CA ALA A 43 2.19 2.00 7.63
C ALA A 43 3.48 2.11 6.78
N VAL A 44 3.42 2.81 5.64
CA VAL A 44 4.62 3.11 4.81
C VAL A 44 5.60 3.96 5.59
N SER A 45 5.14 5.08 6.16
CA SER A 45 5.97 5.99 6.95
C SER A 45 6.61 5.30 8.17
N LEU A 46 5.87 4.41 8.85
CA LEU A 46 6.42 3.59 9.94
C LEU A 46 7.56 2.68 9.43
N ALA A 47 7.37 2.01 8.29
CA ALA A 47 8.40 1.14 7.73
C ALA A 47 9.66 1.93 7.33
N GLU A 48 9.49 3.10 6.71
CA GLU A 48 10.59 4.01 6.38
C GLU A 48 11.35 4.45 7.64
N TRP A 49 10.61 4.89 8.66
CA TRP A 49 11.20 5.29 9.92
C TRP A 49 12.00 4.16 10.58
N LEU A 50 11.44 2.95 10.62
CA LEU A 50 12.13 1.77 11.18
C LEU A 50 13.41 1.46 10.41
N SER A 51 13.37 1.52 9.07
CA SER A 51 14.53 1.29 8.22
C SER A 51 15.61 2.34 8.45
N ILE A 52 15.26 3.62 8.48
CA ILE A 52 16.19 4.73 8.72
C ILE A 52 16.82 4.63 10.11
N SER A 53 15.99 4.38 11.13
CA SER A 53 16.41 4.46 12.53
C SER A 53 17.20 3.24 13.01
N HIS A 54 16.96 2.06 12.43
CA HIS A 54 17.48 0.80 12.99
C HIS A 54 18.34 -0.04 12.04
N HIS A 55 18.53 0.40 10.79
CA HIS A 55 19.38 -0.33 9.84
C HIS A 55 20.79 -0.57 10.37
N HIS A 56 21.39 0.45 11.01
CA HIS A 56 22.72 0.37 11.60
C HIS A 56 22.81 -0.62 12.78
N GLN A 57 21.68 -1.08 13.30
CA GLN A 57 21.60 -2.08 14.37
C GLN A 57 21.33 -3.51 13.85
N GLY A 58 21.49 -3.72 12.53
CA GLY A 58 21.28 -5.03 11.89
C GLY A 58 19.79 -5.35 11.62
N ILE A 59 18.92 -4.33 11.58
CA ILE A 59 17.49 -4.54 11.32
C ILE A 59 17.16 -4.27 9.87
N GLY A 60 16.75 -5.32 9.15
CA GLY A 60 16.17 -5.22 7.81
C GLY A 60 14.70 -4.87 7.86
N VAL A 61 14.22 -4.09 6.89
CA VAL A 61 12.81 -3.70 6.80
C VAL A 61 12.36 -3.74 5.35
N SER A 62 11.20 -4.36 5.11
CA SER A 62 10.47 -4.28 3.84
C SER A 62 9.05 -3.78 4.07
N VAL A 63 8.49 -3.12 3.06
CA VAL A 63 7.08 -2.74 3.02
C VAL A 63 6.44 -3.22 1.73
N LEU A 64 5.40 -4.03 1.88
CA LEU A 64 4.58 -4.55 0.79
C LEU A 64 3.48 -3.54 0.46
N CYS A 65 3.45 -3.07 -0.79
CA CYS A 65 2.47 -2.09 -1.28
C CYS A 65 1.74 -2.61 -2.52
N PRO A 66 0.84 -3.60 -2.38
CA PRO A 66 0.10 -4.17 -3.50
C PRO A 66 -1.08 -3.29 -3.90
N GLN A 67 -1.56 -3.49 -5.12
CA GLN A 67 -2.93 -3.18 -5.53
C GLN A 67 -3.85 -4.37 -5.22
N ALA A 68 -4.69 -4.81 -6.17
CA ALA A 68 -5.63 -5.90 -5.93
C ALA A 68 -4.94 -7.26 -5.82
N VAL A 69 -5.17 -7.94 -4.70
CA VAL A 69 -4.73 -9.32 -4.46
C VAL A 69 -5.97 -10.16 -4.13
N ARG A 70 -6.10 -11.34 -4.72
CA ARG A 70 -7.28 -12.23 -4.54
C ARG A 70 -7.32 -12.79 -3.12
N THR A 71 -7.86 -12.00 -2.21
CA THR A 71 -8.02 -12.33 -0.80
C THR A 71 -9.42 -11.94 -0.30
N LYS A 72 -9.79 -12.45 0.87
CA LYS A 72 -11.07 -12.11 1.52
C LYS A 72 -11.27 -10.62 1.81
N ILE A 73 -10.24 -9.78 1.71
CA ILE A 73 -10.39 -8.33 1.86
C ILE A 73 -11.25 -7.75 0.74
N ILE A 74 -11.20 -8.33 -0.46
CA ILE A 74 -12.04 -7.91 -1.59
C ILE A 74 -13.51 -8.26 -1.31
N GLU A 75 -13.76 -9.47 -0.74
CA GLU A 75 -15.10 -9.94 -0.43
C GLU A 75 -15.74 -9.22 0.77
N ASN A 76 -14.92 -8.86 1.76
CA ASN A 76 -15.36 -8.29 3.04
C ASN A 76 -15.31 -6.76 3.09
N SER A 77 -14.99 -6.08 2.01
CA SER A 77 -14.99 -4.62 1.99
C SER A 77 -16.44 -4.11 2.06
N PRO A 78 -16.84 -3.32 3.10
CA PRO A 78 -18.23 -2.86 3.28
C PRO A 78 -18.73 -2.01 2.12
N ASP A 79 -17.84 -1.28 1.48
CA ASP A 79 -18.13 -0.42 0.33
C ASP A 79 -18.00 -1.18 -0.99
N GLY A 80 -17.99 -2.52 -0.89
CA GLY A 80 -17.65 -3.47 -1.93
C GLY A 80 -16.78 -2.78 -2.95
N LEU A 81 -15.55 -3.07 -3.13
CA LEU A 81 -14.82 -2.44 -4.23
C LEU A 81 -15.79 -2.36 -5.40
N GLN A 82 -16.39 -1.19 -5.59
CA GLN A 82 -17.44 -1.00 -6.60
C GLN A 82 -16.82 -1.30 -7.95
N GLY A 83 -17.07 -2.50 -8.46
CA GLY A 83 -16.35 -3.07 -9.58
C GLY A 83 -16.30 -4.60 -9.53
N GLY A 84 -16.91 -5.22 -8.51
CA GLY A 84 -16.98 -6.69 -8.40
C GLY A 84 -15.61 -7.33 -8.12
N LEU A 85 -15.45 -8.58 -8.59
CA LEU A 85 -14.21 -9.36 -8.44
C LEU A 85 -12.98 -8.74 -9.13
N ASP A 86 -13.16 -7.66 -9.89
CA ASP A 86 -12.12 -6.98 -10.67
C ASP A 86 -11.30 -5.96 -9.85
N GLY A 87 -11.55 -5.83 -8.54
CA GLY A 87 -10.73 -4.98 -7.66
C GLY A 87 -10.99 -3.47 -7.74
N GLY A 88 -12.03 -3.00 -8.42
CA GLY A 88 -12.40 -1.59 -8.53
C GLY A 88 -11.25 -0.71 -9.05
N ALA A 89 -11.08 0.48 -8.45
CA ALA A 89 -9.99 1.39 -8.80
C ALA A 89 -8.58 0.80 -8.59
N ALA A 90 -8.46 -0.22 -7.73
CA ALA A 90 -7.20 -0.91 -7.46
C ALA A 90 -6.96 -2.12 -8.39
N GLY A 91 -7.97 -2.53 -9.16
CA GLY A 91 -7.89 -3.69 -10.07
C GLY A 91 -7.51 -3.35 -11.51
N GLY A 92 -7.32 -2.08 -11.83
CA GLY A 92 -7.03 -1.63 -13.20
C GLY A 92 -5.77 -2.25 -13.82
N ASP A 93 -4.80 -2.63 -12.99
CA ASP A 93 -3.56 -3.29 -13.42
C ASP A 93 -3.58 -4.82 -13.18
N GLY A 94 -4.77 -5.38 -12.93
CA GLY A 94 -5.00 -6.80 -12.70
C GLY A 94 -5.11 -7.20 -11.23
N VAL A 95 -5.45 -8.47 -11.02
CA VAL A 95 -5.56 -9.10 -9.69
C VAL A 95 -4.52 -10.22 -9.62
N ILE A 96 -3.64 -10.16 -8.61
CA ILE A 96 -2.55 -11.13 -8.40
C ILE A 96 -2.97 -12.14 -7.34
N GLU A 97 -2.48 -13.38 -7.46
CA GLU A 97 -2.73 -14.42 -6.47
C GLU A 97 -1.87 -14.22 -5.21
N PRO A 98 -2.39 -14.56 -4.00
CA PRO A 98 -1.67 -14.35 -2.75
C PRO A 98 -0.32 -15.06 -2.68
N GLU A 99 -0.21 -16.23 -3.29
CA GLU A 99 1.00 -17.05 -3.31
C GLU A 99 2.13 -16.36 -4.07
N GLU A 100 1.82 -15.70 -5.19
CA GLU A 100 2.79 -14.91 -5.97
C GLU A 100 3.30 -13.72 -5.16
N VAL A 101 2.39 -13.01 -4.49
CA VAL A 101 2.74 -11.88 -3.62
C VAL A 101 3.61 -12.34 -2.45
N ALA A 102 3.29 -13.48 -1.84
CA ALA A 102 4.07 -14.07 -0.76
C ALA A 102 5.50 -14.40 -1.22
N GLN A 103 5.65 -14.99 -2.43
CA GLN A 103 6.97 -15.28 -2.99
C GLN A 103 7.77 -13.99 -3.23
N MET A 104 7.16 -12.94 -3.77
CA MET A 104 7.81 -11.64 -3.96
C MET A 104 8.30 -11.03 -2.63
N CYS A 105 7.53 -11.24 -1.54
CA CYS A 105 7.92 -10.82 -0.21
C CYS A 105 9.15 -11.59 0.31
N LEU A 106 9.18 -12.92 0.14
CA LEU A 106 10.32 -13.74 0.54
C LEU A 106 11.58 -13.35 -0.23
N ASP A 107 11.46 -13.10 -1.53
CA ASP A 107 12.56 -12.64 -2.37
C ASP A 107 13.06 -11.26 -1.92
N ALA A 108 12.16 -10.34 -1.57
CA ALA A 108 12.52 -9.03 -1.06
C ALA A 108 13.27 -9.09 0.28
N VAL A 109 12.83 -9.97 1.19
CA VAL A 109 13.51 -10.22 2.47
C VAL A 109 14.91 -10.77 2.23
N ARG A 110 15.06 -11.78 1.35
CA ARG A 110 16.35 -12.37 1.01
C ARG A 110 17.31 -11.34 0.41
N ASP A 111 16.80 -10.48 -0.48
CA ASP A 111 17.58 -9.50 -1.23
C ASP A 111 17.76 -8.17 -0.44
N GLY A 112 17.14 -8.01 0.72
CA GLY A 112 17.17 -6.78 1.51
C GLY A 112 16.45 -5.60 0.85
N ARG A 113 15.48 -5.85 -0.05
CA ARG A 113 14.73 -4.80 -0.74
C ARG A 113 13.67 -4.16 0.16
N PHE A 114 13.69 -2.84 0.27
CA PHE A 114 12.75 -2.12 1.11
C PHE A 114 11.32 -2.12 0.55
N LEU A 115 11.13 -1.69 -0.70
CA LEU A 115 9.80 -1.53 -1.30
C LEU A 115 9.44 -2.74 -2.18
N VAL A 116 8.33 -3.40 -1.85
CA VAL A 116 7.79 -4.54 -2.59
C VAL A 116 6.52 -4.09 -3.31
N LEU A 117 6.60 -4.02 -4.64
CA LEU A 117 5.51 -3.62 -5.53
C LEU A 117 5.12 -4.81 -6.42
N PRO A 118 4.11 -5.60 -6.03
CA PRO A 118 3.64 -6.71 -6.85
C PRO A 118 3.11 -6.27 -8.23
N HIS A 119 2.54 -5.06 -8.28
CA HIS A 119 2.10 -4.41 -9.53
C HIS A 119 3.16 -3.38 -9.93
N PRO A 120 3.99 -3.65 -10.96
CA PRO A 120 5.11 -2.79 -11.32
C PRO A 120 4.70 -1.40 -11.80
N GLU A 121 3.46 -1.25 -12.30
CA GLU A 121 2.86 0.02 -12.72
C GLU A 121 2.84 1.05 -11.59
N VAL A 122 2.72 0.59 -10.34
CA VAL A 122 2.72 1.46 -9.14
C VAL A 122 3.98 2.30 -9.06
N ALA A 123 5.15 1.76 -9.44
CA ALA A 123 6.40 2.52 -9.48
C ALA A 123 6.29 3.73 -10.41
N THR A 124 5.73 3.54 -11.60
CA THR A 124 5.49 4.61 -12.58
C THR A 124 4.50 5.66 -12.04
N TYR A 125 3.46 5.21 -11.34
CA TYR A 125 2.48 6.13 -10.75
C TYR A 125 3.09 6.97 -9.62
N VAL A 126 3.92 6.37 -8.77
CA VAL A 126 4.66 7.08 -7.71
C VAL A 126 5.59 8.12 -8.31
N GLU A 127 6.34 7.78 -9.36
CA GLU A 127 7.21 8.70 -10.07
C GLU A 127 6.42 9.89 -10.66
N ARG A 128 5.32 9.64 -11.37
CA ARG A 128 4.44 10.69 -11.91
C ARG A 128 3.89 11.60 -10.82
N LYS A 129 3.46 11.02 -9.69
CA LYS A 129 2.97 11.75 -8.53
C LYS A 129 4.05 12.63 -7.88
N ALA A 130 5.29 12.16 -7.84
CA ALA A 130 6.42 12.89 -7.28
C ALA A 130 6.90 14.02 -8.20
N THR A 131 6.92 13.78 -9.52
CA THR A 131 7.44 14.71 -10.53
C THR A 131 6.54 15.93 -10.71
N ASP A 132 5.22 15.74 -10.78
CA ASP A 132 4.23 16.81 -10.96
C ASP A 132 2.95 16.51 -10.20
N ARG A 133 2.89 16.99 -8.96
CA ARG A 133 1.79 16.76 -8.04
C ARG A 133 0.46 17.32 -8.54
N ASP A 134 0.46 18.49 -9.12
CA ASP A 134 -0.76 19.16 -9.57
C ASP A 134 -1.34 18.46 -10.80
N ARG A 135 -0.50 18.06 -11.73
CA ARG A 135 -0.90 17.25 -12.88
C ARG A 135 -1.45 15.89 -12.45
N TRP A 136 -0.80 15.24 -11.48
CA TRP A 136 -1.29 14.00 -10.89
C TRP A 136 -2.68 14.15 -10.28
N LEU A 137 -2.88 15.16 -9.42
CA LEU A 137 -4.16 15.42 -8.78
C LEU A 137 -5.26 15.76 -9.80
N ALA A 138 -4.93 16.52 -10.86
CA ALA A 138 -5.86 16.78 -11.95
C ALA A 138 -6.27 15.50 -12.69
N GLY A 139 -5.33 14.57 -12.89
CA GLY A 139 -5.60 13.24 -13.44
C GLY A 139 -6.52 12.41 -12.56
N MET A 140 -6.22 12.36 -11.25
CA MET A 140 -7.02 11.61 -10.27
C MET A 140 -8.46 12.14 -10.13
N ARG A 141 -8.65 13.48 -10.21
CA ARG A 141 -9.99 14.08 -10.22
C ARG A 141 -10.81 13.64 -11.44
N ARG A 142 -10.21 13.63 -12.63
CA ARG A 142 -10.88 13.11 -13.85
C ARG A 142 -11.20 11.63 -13.72
N PHE A 143 -10.28 10.84 -13.19
CA PHE A 143 -10.47 9.41 -12.95
C PHE A 143 -11.61 9.17 -11.96
N GLN A 144 -11.66 9.92 -10.86
CA GLN A 144 -12.78 9.86 -9.91
C GLN A 144 -14.11 10.17 -10.58
N THR A 145 -14.20 11.24 -11.39
CA THR A 145 -15.44 11.59 -12.11
C THR A 145 -15.87 10.47 -13.07
N ALA A 146 -14.92 9.80 -13.72
CA ALA A 146 -15.21 8.68 -14.61
C ALA A 146 -15.72 7.43 -13.87
N LEU A 147 -15.18 7.15 -12.67
CA LEU A 147 -15.62 6.02 -11.84
C LEU A 147 -16.97 6.26 -11.17
N TYR A 148 -17.27 7.51 -10.82
CA TYR A 148 -18.46 7.89 -10.05
C TYR A 148 -19.13 9.12 -10.67
N PRO A 149 -19.82 8.94 -11.82
CA PRO A 149 -20.40 10.06 -12.55
C PRO A 149 -21.59 10.72 -11.84
N ASP A 150 -22.27 9.99 -10.94
CA ASP A 150 -23.55 10.38 -10.36
C ASP A 150 -23.47 10.97 -8.94
N GLY A 151 -22.27 11.26 -8.42
CA GLY A 151 -22.23 11.98 -7.15
C GLY A 151 -21.26 11.48 -6.09
N PRO A 152 -21.48 11.83 -4.83
CA PRO A 152 -20.50 11.61 -3.76
C PRO A 152 -20.20 10.14 -3.55
N LEU A 153 -18.94 9.85 -3.21
CA LEU A 153 -18.46 8.51 -2.96
C LEU A 153 -19.06 7.95 -1.67
N PRO A 154 -19.61 6.72 -1.68
CA PRO A 154 -20.05 6.08 -0.46
C PRO A 154 -18.89 5.95 0.54
N GLY A 155 -19.14 6.27 1.80
CA GLY A 155 -18.22 6.04 2.91
C GLY A 155 -17.08 7.06 3.10
N ASP A 156 -16.82 7.95 2.13
CA ASP A 156 -15.75 8.94 2.21
C ASP A 156 -16.25 10.40 2.33
N ALA A 157 -17.55 10.59 2.38
CA ALA A 157 -18.08 11.90 2.71
C ALA A 157 -17.66 12.24 4.16
N ILE A 158 -16.71 13.16 4.29
CA ILE A 158 -16.57 13.89 5.55
C ILE A 158 -17.88 14.67 5.67
N ALA A 159 -18.83 14.10 6.42
CA ALA A 159 -20.10 14.77 6.66
C ALA A 159 -19.81 16.14 7.28
N PRO A 160 -20.55 17.20 6.87
CA PRO A 160 -20.43 18.51 7.48
C PRO A 160 -20.77 18.48 8.96
#